data_adeff89fd3918bbfa5a3524127c9a0f4
#
_entry.id   adeff89fd3918bbfa5a3524127c9a0f4
#
_cell.length_a   1.000
_cell.length_b   1.000
_cell.length_c   1.000
_cell.angle_alpha   90.00
_cell.angle_beta   90.00
_cell.angle_gamma   90.00
#
_symmetry.space_group_name_H-M   'P 1'
#
loop_
_entity.id
_entity.type
_entity.pdbx_description
1 polymer ?
#
loop_
_entity_poly.entity_id
_entity_poly.type
_entity_poly.pdbx_seq_one_letter_code
_entity_poly.pdbx_strand_id
1 'polypeptide(L)'
;MIPRTRMENIVAKYDKKNIMVGVIGSHSALEIMDGAKDEGIKTVCICEKGREIAYQRFARLTDKLILLDKFSDILYKENQEALLSLNTIIIPHRAFTAYLGYNNIENNLEIPIFGNRALLRAEERRSEKYLLEKAKIRHPRIYSKAQDIDGLAVVKVQEAKRSLERAFFVVSSYEDYVRKAELRLKRGLITANDLESAVIEEYVIGTYFNLNFFSSPLTKSTEFLGIERRLQTNLHDFTTLTARQQMEIDIELQNIEVGHTPASIRESLLEKVFKIGDCFINAVKLEYPPGLIGPLSLQSIVTAELDLVVYDVSLRVPGNPIMATTSPYTKYYFGYTMGVGRRIAIEIKRAIEQRTLGQIIT
;
A
#
# COMPACT_ATOMS: atom_id res chain seq x y z
N MET A 1 17.93 -10.60 8.54
CA MET A 1 17.00 -9.49 8.96
C MET A 1 17.49 -8.89 10.27
N ILE A 2 17.47 -7.56 10.39
CA ILE A 2 17.81 -6.86 11.64
C ILE A 2 16.85 -7.30 12.74
N PRO A 3 17.34 -7.74 13.92
CA PRO A 3 16.47 -8.18 15.00
C PRO A 3 15.62 -7.02 15.54
N ARG A 4 14.36 -7.31 15.86
CA ARG A 4 13.45 -6.33 16.48
C ARG A 4 14.01 -5.77 17.78
N THR A 5 14.64 -6.60 18.59
CA THR A 5 15.29 -6.21 19.85
C THR A 5 16.33 -5.09 19.67
N ARG A 6 17.04 -5.04 18.51
CA ARG A 6 17.94 -3.95 18.20
C ARG A 6 17.18 -2.62 18.05
N MET A 7 16.03 -2.65 17.38
CA MET A 7 15.18 -1.46 17.21
C MET A 7 14.57 -1.01 18.54
N GLU A 8 14.13 -1.96 19.36
CA GLU A 8 13.64 -1.72 20.72
C GLU A 8 14.71 -1.02 21.57
N ASN A 9 15.96 -1.47 21.50
CA ASN A 9 17.09 -0.84 22.20
C ASN A 9 17.40 0.57 21.68
N ILE A 10 17.23 0.84 20.39
CA ILE A 10 17.36 2.18 19.80
C ILE A 10 16.29 3.11 20.35
N VAL A 11 15.01 2.74 20.19
CA VAL A 11 13.92 3.61 20.66
C VAL A 11 13.88 3.75 22.18
N ALA A 12 14.45 2.81 22.93
CA ALA A 12 14.59 2.98 24.38
C ALA A 12 15.43 4.19 24.76
N LYS A 13 16.43 4.52 23.92
CA LYS A 13 17.34 5.67 24.09
C LYS A 13 16.78 7.00 23.56
N TYR A 14 15.70 6.97 22.78
CA TYR A 14 15.09 8.18 22.19
C TYR A 14 14.56 9.12 23.27
N ASP A 15 14.70 10.40 23.06
CA ASP A 15 13.94 11.41 23.79
C ASP A 15 12.46 11.36 23.35
N LYS A 16 11.62 10.83 24.21
CA LYS A 16 10.19 10.59 23.94
C LYS A 16 9.40 11.87 23.70
N LYS A 17 9.91 13.03 24.15
CA LYS A 17 9.29 14.34 23.93
C LYS A 17 9.62 14.92 22.55
N ASN A 18 10.67 14.41 21.92
CA ASN A 18 11.19 14.91 20.64
C ASN A 18 11.25 13.82 19.56
N ILE A 19 10.36 12.85 19.60
CA ILE A 19 10.21 11.87 18.51
C ILE A 19 9.78 12.60 17.24
N MET A 20 10.37 12.21 16.11
CA MET A 20 10.00 12.68 14.79
C MET A 20 9.45 11.55 13.94
N VAL A 21 8.37 11.84 13.22
CA VAL A 21 7.87 10.98 12.13
C VAL A 21 8.68 11.25 10.89
N GLY A 22 9.38 10.21 10.39
CA GLY A 22 10.18 10.27 9.18
C GLY A 22 9.46 9.64 7.99
N VAL A 23 9.55 10.28 6.83
CA VAL A 23 9.00 9.78 5.57
C VAL A 23 9.96 10.00 4.41
N ILE A 24 9.95 9.10 3.44
CA ILE A 24 10.53 9.37 2.12
C ILE A 24 9.58 10.30 1.36
N GLY A 25 10.12 11.38 0.78
CA GLY A 25 9.38 12.42 0.08
C GLY A 25 8.77 11.93 -1.24
N SER A 26 7.72 11.14 -1.17
CA SER A 26 6.98 10.59 -2.32
C SER A 26 5.66 9.97 -1.85
N HIS A 27 4.78 9.58 -2.77
CA HIS A 27 3.55 8.82 -2.53
C HIS A 27 2.68 9.44 -1.41
N SER A 28 2.61 8.85 -0.21
CA SER A 28 1.75 9.25 0.91
C SER A 28 2.44 10.18 1.94
N ALA A 29 3.62 10.72 1.62
CA ALA A 29 4.42 11.48 2.57
C ALA A 29 3.68 12.70 3.15
N LEU A 30 2.95 13.45 2.30
CA LEU A 30 2.20 14.64 2.73
C LEU A 30 1.11 14.26 3.76
N GLU A 31 0.34 13.21 3.47
CA GLU A 31 -0.73 12.74 4.34
C GLU A 31 -0.21 12.22 5.69
N ILE A 32 0.91 11.49 5.68
CA ILE A 32 1.55 11.02 6.91
C ILE A 32 2.04 12.19 7.76
N MET A 33 2.70 13.18 7.13
CA MET A 33 3.20 14.36 7.84
C MET A 33 2.06 15.23 8.35
N ASP A 34 0.99 15.39 7.58
CA ASP A 34 -0.19 16.15 8.01
C ASP A 34 -0.80 15.55 9.27
N GLY A 35 -1.02 14.25 9.27
CA GLY A 35 -1.52 13.56 10.45
C GLY A 35 -0.59 13.63 11.66
N ALA A 36 0.72 13.61 11.46
CA ALA A 36 1.71 13.80 12.52
C ALA A 36 1.61 15.23 13.12
N LYS A 37 1.47 16.24 12.27
CA LYS A 37 1.30 17.65 12.70
C LYS A 37 0.01 17.87 13.46
N ASP A 38 -1.08 17.25 13.05
CA ASP A 38 -2.36 17.30 13.74
C ASP A 38 -2.28 16.78 15.19
N GLU A 39 -1.38 15.85 15.43
CA GLU A 39 -1.12 15.27 16.76
C GLU A 39 0.10 15.91 17.48
N GLY A 40 0.66 16.97 16.92
CA GLY A 40 1.78 17.71 17.52
C GLY A 40 3.13 17.01 17.45
N ILE A 41 3.26 15.98 16.60
CA ILE A 41 4.52 15.27 16.38
C ILE A 41 5.31 15.99 15.27
N LYS A 42 6.61 16.21 15.50
CA LYS A 42 7.51 16.77 14.51
C LYS A 42 7.77 15.80 13.37
N THR A 43 8.10 16.33 12.20
CA THR A 43 8.27 15.56 10.98
C THR A 43 9.62 15.79 10.32
N VAL A 44 10.17 14.76 9.72
CA VAL A 44 11.33 14.84 8.83
C VAL A 44 11.00 14.20 7.48
N CYS A 45 11.14 15.00 6.42
CA CYS A 45 11.00 14.54 5.05
C CYS A 45 12.38 14.25 4.46
N ILE A 46 12.63 13.01 4.04
CA ILE A 46 13.83 12.59 3.32
C ILE A 46 13.48 12.64 1.83
N CYS A 47 14.04 13.61 1.11
CA CYS A 47 13.66 13.90 -0.27
C CYS A 47 14.86 13.79 -1.21
N GLU A 48 14.64 13.28 -2.41
CA GLU A 48 15.60 13.32 -3.49
C GLU A 48 15.65 14.72 -4.09
N LYS A 49 16.86 15.24 -4.34
CA LYS A 49 17.06 16.56 -4.96
C LYS A 49 16.27 16.70 -6.26
N GLY A 50 15.61 17.85 -6.43
CA GLY A 50 14.72 18.13 -7.55
C GLY A 50 13.26 17.71 -7.35
N ARG A 51 12.93 17.05 -6.23
CA ARG A 51 11.56 16.64 -5.90
C ARG A 51 10.99 17.35 -4.66
N GLU A 52 11.71 18.32 -4.12
CA GLU A 52 11.41 19.02 -2.86
C GLU A 52 10.28 20.06 -2.93
N ILE A 53 9.89 20.50 -4.13
CA ILE A 53 8.94 21.62 -4.32
C ILE A 53 7.63 21.43 -3.55
N ALA A 54 7.05 20.22 -3.56
CA ALA A 54 5.81 19.96 -2.84
C ALA A 54 5.97 20.15 -1.32
N TYR A 55 7.08 19.70 -0.76
CA TYR A 55 7.39 19.77 0.69
C TYR A 55 7.76 21.18 1.13
N GLN A 56 8.37 21.97 0.24
CA GLN A 56 8.64 23.39 0.46
C GLN A 56 7.34 24.23 0.39
N ARG A 57 6.47 23.90 -0.55
CA ARG A 57 5.17 24.59 -0.68
C ARG A 57 4.23 24.31 0.47
N PHE A 58 4.20 23.10 0.97
CA PHE A 58 3.45 22.69 2.16
C PHE A 58 4.34 22.75 3.41
N ALA A 59 5.06 23.84 3.62
CA ALA A 59 6.07 24.03 4.66
C ALA A 59 5.54 23.76 6.09
N ARG A 60 4.24 23.92 6.36
CA ARG A 60 3.61 23.57 7.66
C ARG A 60 3.86 22.10 8.03
N LEU A 61 3.97 21.23 7.02
CA LEU A 61 4.06 19.79 7.21
C LEU A 61 5.48 19.31 7.50
N THR A 62 6.52 20.10 7.17
CA THR A 62 7.91 19.66 7.18
C THR A 62 8.73 20.45 8.19
N ASP A 63 9.01 19.90 9.38
CA ASP A 63 9.89 20.55 10.35
C ASP A 63 11.35 20.44 9.95
N LYS A 64 11.73 19.33 9.29
CA LYS A 64 13.07 19.14 8.74
C LYS A 64 13.01 18.50 7.36
N LEU A 65 13.75 19.07 6.41
CA LEU A 65 13.92 18.53 5.06
C LEU A 65 15.37 18.07 4.93
N ILE A 66 15.58 16.79 4.61
CA ILE A 66 16.89 16.20 4.30
C ILE A 66 16.91 15.90 2.81
N LEU A 67 17.84 16.54 2.07
CA LEU A 67 18.00 16.34 0.64
C LEU A 67 19.11 15.35 0.37
N LEU A 68 18.80 14.29 -0.35
CA LEU A 68 19.72 13.24 -0.80
C LEU A 68 19.86 13.29 -2.33
N ASP A 69 20.96 12.77 -2.86
CA ASP A 69 21.09 12.63 -4.32
C ASP A 69 20.18 11.52 -4.85
N LYS A 70 20.03 10.43 -4.08
CA LYS A 70 19.08 9.35 -4.33
C LYS A 70 18.41 8.93 -3.02
N PHE A 71 17.20 8.44 -3.09
CA PHE A 71 16.53 7.90 -1.88
C PHE A 71 17.30 6.75 -1.22
N SER A 72 18.00 5.93 -2.00
CA SER A 72 18.85 4.85 -1.49
C SER A 72 19.99 5.32 -0.59
N ASP A 73 20.40 6.59 -0.69
CA ASP A 73 21.50 7.15 0.10
C ASP A 73 21.13 7.28 1.61
N ILE A 74 19.86 7.10 1.96
CA ILE A 74 19.44 6.92 3.35
C ILE A 74 20.19 5.77 4.04
N LEU A 75 20.67 4.80 3.27
CA LEU A 75 21.41 3.64 3.77
C LEU A 75 22.87 3.97 4.17
N TYR A 76 23.39 5.13 3.76
CA TYR A 76 24.71 5.56 4.21
C TYR A 76 24.70 5.85 5.72
N LYS A 77 25.79 5.48 6.37
CA LYS A 77 25.91 5.52 7.82
C LYS A 77 25.63 6.92 8.38
N GLU A 78 26.18 7.95 7.76
CA GLU A 78 26.00 9.35 8.16
C GLU A 78 24.54 9.80 8.11
N ASN A 79 23.79 9.36 7.10
CA ASN A 79 22.37 9.69 6.96
C ASN A 79 21.51 8.96 8.00
N GLN A 80 21.83 7.71 8.29
CA GLN A 80 21.17 6.96 9.34
C GLN A 80 21.46 7.57 10.72
N GLU A 81 22.70 7.91 11.03
CA GLU A 81 23.11 8.58 12.28
C GLU A 81 22.38 9.92 12.45
N ALA A 82 22.28 10.71 11.37
CA ALA A 82 21.54 11.97 11.39
C ALA A 82 20.05 11.75 11.75
N LEU A 83 19.39 10.74 11.17
CA LEU A 83 18.00 10.42 11.46
C LEU A 83 17.81 9.85 12.88
N LEU A 84 18.74 9.02 13.34
CA LEU A 84 18.73 8.50 14.71
C LEU A 84 18.89 9.63 15.75
N SER A 85 19.75 10.61 15.48
CA SER A 85 19.96 11.78 16.35
C SER A 85 18.71 12.65 16.48
N LEU A 86 17.79 12.58 15.49
CA LEU A 86 16.50 13.25 15.49
C LEU A 86 15.39 12.41 16.17
N ASN A 87 15.70 11.28 16.77
CA ASN A 87 14.74 10.33 17.32
C ASN A 87 13.68 9.90 16.29
N THR A 88 14.08 9.63 15.06
CA THR A 88 13.17 9.39 13.94
C THR A 88 12.62 7.96 13.96
N ILE A 89 11.30 7.84 13.73
CA ILE A 89 10.62 6.60 13.37
C ILE A 89 10.14 6.76 11.94
N ILE A 90 10.63 5.91 11.04
CA ILE A 90 10.20 5.93 9.63
C ILE A 90 8.83 5.29 9.48
N ILE A 91 7.95 5.95 8.73
CA ILE A 91 6.64 5.39 8.37
C ILE A 91 6.74 4.85 6.94
N PRO A 92 6.63 3.51 6.75
CA PRO A 92 6.73 2.91 5.42
C PRO A 92 5.48 3.15 4.60
N HIS A 93 5.69 3.48 3.32
CA HIS A 93 4.68 3.56 2.27
C HIS A 93 5.26 2.98 0.96
N ARG A 94 4.51 2.96 -0.14
CA ARG A 94 4.94 2.26 -1.37
C ARG A 94 6.31 2.73 -1.89
N ALA A 95 6.57 4.02 -1.90
CA ALA A 95 7.85 4.53 -2.38
C ALA A 95 9.05 4.06 -1.52
N PHE A 96 8.86 3.87 -0.22
CA PHE A 96 9.89 3.36 0.68
C PHE A 96 10.40 1.98 0.23
N THR A 97 9.49 1.04 -0.06
CA THR A 97 9.89 -0.29 -0.54
C THR A 97 10.41 -0.27 -1.97
N ALA A 98 9.85 0.59 -2.82
CA ALA A 98 10.24 0.69 -4.23
C ALA A 98 11.65 1.26 -4.43
N TYR A 99 12.05 2.26 -3.64
CA TYR A 99 13.36 2.90 -3.79
C TYR A 99 14.46 2.22 -3.00
N LEU A 100 14.18 1.66 -1.82
CA LEU A 100 15.20 1.01 -1.00
C LEU A 100 15.36 -0.48 -1.31
N GLY A 101 14.27 -1.14 -1.70
CA GLY A 101 14.21 -2.59 -1.88
C GLY A 101 14.16 -3.35 -0.55
N TYR A 102 13.48 -4.49 -0.55
CA TYR A 102 13.24 -5.29 0.67
C TYR A 102 14.53 -5.73 1.37
N ASN A 103 15.54 -6.20 0.61
CA ASN A 103 16.79 -6.67 1.20
C ASN A 103 17.50 -5.59 2.02
N ASN A 104 17.53 -4.35 1.52
CA ASN A 104 18.15 -3.23 2.23
C ASN A 104 17.35 -2.84 3.47
N ILE A 105 16.03 -2.81 3.35
CA ILE A 105 15.15 -2.52 4.49
C ILE A 105 15.34 -3.57 5.58
N GLU A 106 15.41 -4.84 5.22
CA GLU A 106 15.52 -5.95 6.16
C GLU A 106 16.88 -6.04 6.84
N ASN A 107 17.97 -5.72 6.13
CA ASN A 107 19.33 -6.04 6.59
C ASN A 107 20.24 -4.83 6.83
N ASN A 108 19.99 -3.69 6.18
CA ASN A 108 20.93 -2.56 6.16
C ASN A 108 20.35 -1.27 6.76
N LEU A 109 19.01 -1.17 6.90
CA LEU A 109 18.38 0.02 7.45
C LEU A 109 18.26 -0.10 8.98
N GLU A 110 19.15 0.56 9.71
CA GLU A 110 19.22 0.53 11.19
C GLU A 110 18.35 1.58 11.88
N ILE A 111 17.41 2.17 11.16
CA ILE A 111 16.45 3.14 11.69
C ILE A 111 15.15 2.40 12.04
N PRO A 112 14.54 2.67 13.22
CA PRO A 112 13.25 2.10 13.57
C PRO A 112 12.17 2.47 12.55
N ILE A 113 11.40 1.48 12.11
CA ILE A 113 10.23 1.69 11.27
C ILE A 113 8.95 1.36 12.05
N PHE A 114 7.93 2.16 11.85
CA PHE A 114 6.58 1.85 12.32
C PHE A 114 6.01 0.66 11.55
N GLY A 115 5.50 -0.33 12.25
CA GLY A 115 4.96 -1.51 11.61
C GLY A 115 5.84 -2.75 11.75
N ASN A 116 5.50 -3.80 11.01
CA ASN A 116 6.25 -5.04 10.96
C ASN A 116 7.09 -5.11 9.68
N ARG A 117 8.40 -4.96 9.82
CA ARG A 117 9.39 -4.94 8.73
C ARG A 117 9.31 -6.20 7.85
N ALA A 118 9.08 -7.36 8.45
CA ALA A 118 8.97 -8.63 7.72
C ALA A 118 7.76 -8.69 6.78
N LEU A 119 6.71 -7.91 7.07
CA LEU A 119 5.50 -7.88 6.25
C LEU A 119 5.66 -7.06 4.97
N LEU A 120 6.64 -6.18 4.87
CA LEU A 120 6.81 -5.35 3.67
C LEU A 120 7.05 -6.20 2.42
N ARG A 121 7.81 -7.31 2.55
CA ARG A 121 8.02 -8.26 1.45
C ARG A 121 6.78 -9.12 1.17
N ALA A 122 5.91 -9.31 2.14
CA ALA A 122 4.70 -10.13 1.97
C ALA A 122 3.66 -9.50 1.03
N GLU A 123 3.86 -8.25 0.59
CA GLU A 123 3.11 -7.64 -0.52
C GLU A 123 3.47 -8.21 -1.91
N GLU A 124 4.50 -9.06 -2.02
CA GLU A 124 4.79 -9.75 -3.27
C GLU A 124 3.65 -10.71 -3.61
N ARG A 125 3.23 -10.73 -4.89
CA ARG A 125 1.99 -11.39 -5.37
C ARG A 125 1.78 -12.82 -4.87
N ARG A 126 2.85 -13.62 -4.78
CA ARG A 126 2.73 -15.01 -4.28
C ARG A 126 2.44 -15.06 -2.79
N SER A 127 3.07 -14.18 -2.02
CA SER A 127 2.90 -14.11 -0.57
C SER A 127 1.54 -13.53 -0.18
N GLU A 128 1.04 -12.54 -0.92
CA GLU A 128 -0.30 -11.98 -0.69
C GLU A 128 -1.40 -13.01 -0.91
N LYS A 129 -1.31 -13.82 -2.00
CA LYS A 129 -2.29 -14.89 -2.28
C LYS A 129 -2.25 -15.96 -1.21
N TYR A 130 -1.07 -16.38 -0.80
CA TYR A 130 -0.90 -17.30 0.31
C TYR A 130 -1.59 -16.80 1.60
N LEU A 131 -1.43 -15.52 1.93
CA LEU A 131 -2.10 -14.93 3.10
C LEU A 131 -3.62 -14.87 2.95
N LEU A 132 -4.14 -14.58 1.75
CA LEU A 132 -5.58 -14.61 1.47
C LEU A 132 -6.15 -16.03 1.60
N GLU A 133 -5.43 -17.05 1.11
CA GLU A 133 -5.80 -18.46 1.27
C GLU A 133 -5.81 -18.88 2.75
N LYS A 134 -4.77 -18.52 3.52
CA LYS A 134 -4.71 -18.77 4.97
C LYS A 134 -5.86 -18.09 5.72
N ALA A 135 -6.23 -16.90 5.32
CA ALA A 135 -7.36 -16.16 5.86
C ALA A 135 -8.72 -16.69 5.38
N LYS A 136 -8.75 -17.64 4.43
CA LYS A 136 -9.97 -18.15 3.78
C LYS A 136 -10.80 -17.03 3.14
N ILE A 137 -10.12 -16.04 2.58
CA ILE A 137 -10.74 -14.92 1.88
C ILE A 137 -10.82 -15.26 0.39
N ARG A 138 -11.99 -15.04 -0.22
CA ARG A 138 -12.18 -15.21 -1.66
C ARG A 138 -11.26 -14.24 -2.42
N HIS A 139 -10.48 -14.78 -3.33
CA HIS A 139 -9.61 -14.04 -4.24
C HIS A 139 -9.80 -14.58 -5.67
N PRO A 140 -9.35 -13.87 -6.72
CA PRO A 140 -9.38 -14.37 -8.08
C PRO A 140 -8.67 -15.71 -8.20
N ARG A 141 -9.27 -16.65 -8.93
CA ARG A 141 -8.63 -17.94 -9.23
C ARG A 141 -7.35 -17.72 -10.04
N ILE A 142 -6.28 -18.40 -9.66
CA ILE A 142 -5.03 -18.40 -10.42
C ILE A 142 -5.02 -19.59 -11.37
N TYR A 143 -4.77 -19.32 -12.65
CA TYR A 143 -4.57 -20.37 -13.66
C TYR A 143 -3.13 -20.82 -13.65
N SER A 144 -2.90 -22.12 -13.57
CA SER A 144 -1.56 -22.70 -13.58
C SER A 144 -0.87 -22.57 -14.93
N LYS A 145 -1.67 -22.62 -16.01
CA LYS A 145 -1.23 -22.49 -17.40
C LYS A 145 -2.25 -21.70 -18.21
N ALA A 146 -1.80 -21.04 -19.28
CA ALA A 146 -2.68 -20.30 -20.17
C ALA A 146 -3.73 -21.20 -20.85
N GLN A 147 -3.42 -22.48 -21.06
CA GLN A 147 -4.36 -23.47 -21.63
C GLN A 147 -5.55 -23.76 -20.72
N ASP A 148 -5.43 -23.47 -19.42
CA ASP A 148 -6.48 -23.72 -18.43
C ASP A 148 -7.52 -22.58 -18.39
N ILE A 149 -7.37 -21.54 -19.22
CA ILE A 149 -8.29 -20.40 -19.28
C ILE A 149 -9.65 -20.87 -19.82
N ASP A 150 -10.64 -20.82 -18.96
CA ASP A 150 -12.03 -21.25 -19.24
C ASP A 150 -13.05 -20.10 -19.17
N GLY A 151 -12.57 -18.85 -19.07
CA GLY A 151 -13.38 -17.66 -18.99
C GLY A 151 -12.57 -16.38 -19.06
N LEU A 152 -13.14 -15.26 -18.62
CA LEU A 152 -12.39 -14.00 -18.57
C LEU A 152 -11.22 -14.11 -17.59
N ALA A 153 -10.03 -13.78 -18.07
CA ALA A 153 -8.81 -13.77 -17.26
C ALA A 153 -7.98 -12.52 -17.53
N VAL A 154 -7.16 -12.14 -16.57
CA VAL A 154 -6.17 -11.07 -16.69
C VAL A 154 -4.77 -11.65 -16.59
N VAL A 155 -3.94 -11.34 -17.57
CA VAL A 155 -2.52 -11.69 -17.60
C VAL A 155 -1.76 -10.52 -16.99
N LYS A 156 -1.12 -10.75 -15.84
CA LYS A 156 -0.37 -9.73 -15.08
C LYS A 156 1.12 -10.02 -15.23
N VAL A 157 1.81 -9.16 -15.96
CA VAL A 157 3.25 -9.24 -16.13
C VAL A 157 3.96 -8.62 -14.92
N GLN A 158 5.06 -9.24 -14.47
CA GLN A 158 5.79 -8.76 -13.29
C GLN A 158 6.49 -7.42 -13.52
N GLU A 159 6.54 -6.60 -12.47
CA GLU A 159 6.87 -5.18 -12.50
C GLU A 159 8.37 -4.83 -12.63
N ALA A 160 9.27 -5.78 -12.83
CA ALA A 160 10.69 -5.59 -12.56
C ALA A 160 11.48 -4.70 -13.54
N LYS A 161 10.97 -4.36 -14.73
CA LYS A 161 11.73 -3.55 -15.73
C LYS A 161 10.77 -2.65 -16.53
N ARG A 162 10.46 -1.43 -16.06
CA ARG A 162 9.38 -0.65 -16.62
C ARG A 162 9.73 0.61 -17.35
N SER A 163 9.14 0.72 -18.54
CA SER A 163 8.65 1.98 -19.12
C SER A 163 7.12 2.19 -18.95
N LEU A 164 6.35 1.16 -18.59
CA LEU A 164 4.90 1.20 -18.36
C LEU A 164 4.57 0.61 -16.98
N GLU A 165 3.79 1.31 -16.19
CA GLU A 165 3.58 1.02 -14.77
C GLU A 165 2.82 -0.29 -14.48
N ARG A 166 2.05 -0.84 -15.45
CA ARG A 166 1.36 -2.13 -15.34
C ARG A 166 1.06 -2.71 -16.72
N ALA A 167 1.90 -3.61 -17.20
CA ALA A 167 1.60 -4.39 -18.40
C ALA A 167 0.66 -5.55 -18.03
N PHE A 168 -0.65 -5.33 -18.15
CA PHE A 168 -1.62 -6.41 -18.07
C PHE A 168 -2.63 -6.34 -19.23
N PHE A 169 -3.19 -7.48 -19.59
CA PHE A 169 -4.20 -7.56 -20.62
C PHE A 169 -5.23 -8.64 -20.30
N VAL A 170 -6.47 -8.38 -20.71
CA VAL A 170 -7.60 -9.29 -20.50
C VAL A 170 -7.73 -10.24 -21.67
N VAL A 171 -8.02 -11.49 -21.38
CA VAL A 171 -8.23 -12.57 -22.36
C VAL A 171 -9.46 -13.37 -22.00
N SER A 172 -10.07 -14.03 -22.98
CA SER A 172 -11.28 -14.84 -22.80
C SER A 172 -11.08 -16.33 -23.09
N SER A 173 -9.96 -16.71 -23.70
CA SER A 173 -9.59 -18.10 -24.02
C SER A 173 -8.09 -18.21 -24.23
N TYR A 174 -7.60 -19.44 -24.40
CA TYR A 174 -6.20 -19.69 -24.76
C TYR A 174 -5.82 -19.08 -26.12
N GLU A 175 -6.68 -19.19 -27.13
CA GLU A 175 -6.46 -18.62 -28.46
C GLU A 175 -6.36 -17.09 -28.39
N ASP A 176 -7.23 -16.45 -27.60
CA ASP A 176 -7.18 -15.01 -27.36
C ASP A 176 -5.90 -14.61 -26.62
N TYR A 177 -5.45 -15.41 -25.67
CA TYR A 177 -4.16 -15.23 -24.99
C TYR A 177 -3.00 -15.24 -25.98
N VAL A 178 -2.91 -16.27 -26.84
CA VAL A 178 -1.82 -16.40 -27.81
C VAL A 178 -1.80 -15.18 -28.74
N ARG A 179 -2.94 -14.86 -29.33
CA ARG A 179 -3.09 -13.71 -30.24
C ARG A 179 -2.67 -12.38 -29.61
N LYS A 180 -3.13 -12.10 -28.39
CA LYS A 180 -2.82 -10.84 -27.67
C LYS A 180 -1.39 -10.79 -27.15
N ALA A 181 -0.82 -11.91 -26.73
CA ALA A 181 0.57 -12.00 -26.33
C ALA A 181 1.52 -11.73 -27.50
N GLU A 182 1.29 -12.37 -28.67
CA GLU A 182 2.08 -12.15 -29.88
C GLU A 182 2.04 -10.68 -30.32
N LEU A 183 0.85 -10.05 -30.30
CA LEU A 183 0.71 -8.65 -30.67
C LEU A 183 1.56 -7.76 -29.77
N ARG A 184 1.56 -8.00 -28.45
CA ARG A 184 2.33 -7.22 -27.47
C ARG A 184 3.83 -7.44 -27.59
N LEU A 185 4.25 -8.67 -27.87
CA LEU A 185 5.65 -8.97 -28.18
C LEU A 185 6.12 -8.22 -29.44
N LYS A 186 5.33 -8.27 -30.53
CA LYS A 186 5.63 -7.53 -31.77
C LYS A 186 5.71 -6.03 -31.58
N ARG A 187 4.88 -5.46 -30.70
CA ARG A 187 4.90 -4.02 -30.34
C ARG A 187 6.00 -3.66 -29.31
N GLY A 188 6.74 -4.62 -28.80
CA GLY A 188 7.78 -4.40 -27.78
C GLY A 188 7.23 -3.96 -26.42
N LEU A 189 5.94 -4.18 -26.14
CA LEU A 189 5.29 -3.83 -24.89
C LEU A 189 5.65 -4.79 -23.75
N ILE A 190 5.96 -6.03 -24.08
CA ILE A 190 6.38 -7.11 -23.17
C ILE A 190 7.46 -7.95 -23.85
N THR A 191 8.21 -8.70 -23.05
CA THR A 191 9.22 -9.67 -23.52
C THR A 191 8.73 -11.11 -23.32
N ALA A 192 9.39 -12.09 -23.95
CA ALA A 192 9.09 -13.50 -23.72
C ALA A 192 9.30 -13.90 -22.24
N ASN A 193 10.36 -13.40 -21.61
CA ASN A 193 10.63 -13.62 -20.19
C ASN A 193 9.55 -13.03 -19.26
N ASP A 194 8.94 -11.92 -19.67
CA ASP A 194 7.80 -11.33 -18.93
C ASP A 194 6.58 -12.26 -18.96
N LEU A 195 6.34 -12.93 -20.09
CA LEU A 195 5.24 -13.91 -20.21
C LEU A 195 5.49 -15.18 -19.40
N GLU A 196 6.73 -15.67 -19.34
CA GLU A 196 7.10 -16.84 -18.53
C GLU A 196 6.88 -16.59 -17.02
N SER A 197 7.09 -15.34 -16.59
CA SER A 197 6.89 -14.93 -15.20
C SER A 197 5.52 -14.37 -14.90
N ALA A 198 4.64 -14.22 -15.89
CA ALA A 198 3.32 -13.67 -15.75
C ALA A 198 2.41 -14.52 -14.85
N VAL A 199 1.56 -13.85 -14.08
CA VAL A 199 0.48 -14.50 -13.34
C VAL A 199 -0.81 -14.31 -14.11
N ILE A 200 -1.52 -15.42 -14.37
CA ILE A 200 -2.82 -15.41 -15.03
C ILE A 200 -3.88 -15.61 -13.96
N GLU A 201 -4.77 -14.64 -13.81
CA GLU A 201 -5.83 -14.66 -12.81
C GLU A 201 -7.21 -14.50 -13.45
N GLU A 202 -8.23 -15.04 -12.79
CA GLU A 202 -9.62 -14.75 -13.10
C GLU A 202 -9.86 -13.23 -13.17
N TYR A 203 -10.54 -12.76 -14.21
CA TYR A 203 -11.00 -11.38 -14.29
C TYR A 203 -12.39 -11.26 -13.67
N VAL A 204 -12.43 -10.85 -12.41
CA VAL A 204 -13.68 -10.70 -11.67
C VAL A 204 -14.38 -9.40 -12.09
N ILE A 205 -15.64 -9.50 -12.49
CA ILE A 205 -16.49 -8.35 -12.83
C ILE A 205 -17.19 -7.84 -11.57
N GLY A 206 -17.12 -6.55 -11.32
CA GLY A 206 -17.80 -5.92 -10.17
C GLY A 206 -17.31 -4.50 -9.89
N THR A 207 -17.70 -3.97 -8.75
CA THR A 207 -17.32 -2.63 -8.30
C THR A 207 -16.05 -2.69 -7.44
N TYR A 208 -15.05 -1.92 -7.84
CA TYR A 208 -13.76 -1.85 -7.17
C TYR A 208 -13.80 -0.92 -5.96
N PHE A 209 -13.34 -1.43 -4.82
CA PHE A 209 -13.16 -0.68 -3.58
C PHE A 209 -11.82 -1.03 -2.93
N ASN A 210 -11.13 -0.04 -2.39
CA ASN A 210 -10.01 -0.24 -1.49
C ASN A 210 -10.52 -0.11 -0.05
N LEU A 211 -10.53 -1.21 0.67
CA LEU A 211 -11.00 -1.31 2.05
C LEU A 211 -9.80 -1.08 2.98
N ASN A 212 -9.82 0.02 3.73
CA ASN A 212 -8.69 0.44 4.53
C ASN A 212 -8.94 0.17 6.01
N PHE A 213 -7.97 -0.51 6.64
CA PHE A 213 -8.04 -0.91 8.06
C PHE A 213 -6.80 -0.44 8.81
N PHE A 214 -6.89 -0.51 10.12
CA PHE A 214 -5.78 -0.31 11.03
C PHE A 214 -5.78 -1.39 12.11
N SER A 215 -4.64 -2.06 12.28
CA SER A 215 -4.44 -3.05 13.35
C SER A 215 -3.60 -2.41 14.46
N SER A 216 -4.19 -2.24 15.63
CA SER A 216 -3.50 -1.70 16.79
C SER A 216 -3.05 -2.83 17.73
N PRO A 217 -1.74 -3.04 17.92
CA PRO A 217 -1.25 -3.97 18.91
C PRO A 217 -1.50 -3.49 20.35
N LEU A 218 -1.69 -2.16 20.55
CA LEU A 218 -1.90 -1.57 21.87
C LEU A 218 -3.32 -1.79 22.38
N THR A 219 -4.31 -1.65 21.51
CA THR A 219 -5.73 -1.87 21.86
C THR A 219 -6.21 -3.27 21.48
N LYS A 220 -5.40 -4.03 20.74
CA LYS A 220 -5.74 -5.34 20.19
C LYS A 220 -7.02 -5.32 19.36
N SER A 221 -7.24 -4.23 18.64
CA SER A 221 -8.41 -3.99 17.80
C SER A 221 -8.05 -3.87 16.33
N THR A 222 -9.01 -4.24 15.48
CA THR A 222 -9.05 -3.92 14.06
C THR A 222 -10.04 -2.79 13.86
N GLU A 223 -9.58 -1.69 13.27
CA GLU A 223 -10.41 -0.53 12.97
C GLU A 223 -10.60 -0.43 11.45
N PHE A 224 -11.81 -0.22 10.99
CA PHE A 224 -12.10 0.04 9.57
C PHE A 224 -12.05 1.55 9.33
N LEU A 225 -11.00 2.02 8.66
CA LEU A 225 -10.76 3.46 8.50
C LEU A 225 -11.58 4.08 7.37
N GLY A 226 -11.89 3.32 6.31
CA GLY A 226 -12.65 3.88 5.21
C GLY A 226 -12.45 3.18 3.87
N ILE A 227 -13.06 3.78 2.86
CA ILE A 227 -13.08 3.27 1.50
C ILE A 227 -12.71 4.39 0.53
N GLU A 228 -11.95 4.05 -0.48
CA GLU A 228 -11.68 4.90 -1.62
C GLU A 228 -11.63 4.10 -2.92
N ARG A 229 -11.69 4.79 -4.04
CA ARG A 229 -11.54 4.24 -5.38
C ARG A 229 -10.43 4.97 -6.11
N ARG A 230 -9.68 4.23 -6.92
CA ARG A 230 -8.61 4.80 -7.75
C ARG A 230 -9.17 5.45 -9.01
N LEU A 231 -8.59 6.59 -9.38
CA LEU A 231 -8.71 7.18 -10.71
C LEU A 231 -7.50 6.75 -11.53
N GLN A 232 -7.77 6.18 -12.70
CA GLN A 232 -6.73 5.64 -13.59
C GLN A 232 -6.78 6.34 -14.93
N THR A 233 -5.59 6.61 -15.52
CA THR A 233 -5.49 7.28 -16.82
C THR A 233 -6.24 6.52 -17.92
N ASN A 234 -6.72 7.26 -18.86
CA ASN A 234 -7.50 6.90 -20.05
C ASN A 234 -8.63 5.86 -19.84
N LEU A 235 -8.58 5.04 -18.81
CA LEU A 235 -9.65 4.10 -18.50
C LEU A 235 -10.94 4.82 -18.10
N HIS A 236 -10.86 5.82 -17.23
CA HIS A 236 -12.04 6.58 -16.79
C HIS A 236 -12.68 7.36 -17.94
N ASP A 237 -11.88 8.00 -18.77
CA ASP A 237 -12.36 8.71 -19.94
C ASP A 237 -12.97 7.73 -20.97
N PHE A 238 -12.25 6.66 -21.31
CA PHE A 238 -12.73 5.64 -22.23
C PHE A 238 -14.06 5.03 -21.81
N THR A 239 -14.25 4.69 -20.53
CA THR A 239 -15.48 4.09 -20.02
C THR A 239 -16.68 5.03 -20.00
N THR A 240 -16.48 6.36 -20.17
CA THR A 240 -17.58 7.34 -20.30
C THR A 240 -18.06 7.52 -21.74
N LEU A 241 -17.32 7.01 -22.72
CA LEU A 241 -17.69 7.05 -24.12
C LEU A 241 -18.86 6.12 -24.43
N THR A 242 -19.63 6.43 -25.46
CA THR A 242 -20.64 5.51 -25.99
C THR A 242 -19.97 4.24 -26.55
N ALA A 243 -20.69 3.10 -26.54
CA ALA A 243 -20.16 1.86 -27.07
C ALA A 243 -19.63 1.98 -28.51
N ARG A 244 -20.30 2.77 -29.37
CA ARG A 244 -19.85 3.05 -30.74
C ARG A 244 -18.49 3.75 -30.75
N GLN A 245 -18.32 4.79 -29.93
CA GLN A 245 -17.04 5.52 -29.84
C GLN A 245 -15.93 4.63 -29.27
N GLN A 246 -16.22 3.78 -28.28
CA GLN A 246 -15.26 2.82 -27.75
C GLN A 246 -14.76 1.86 -28.83
N MET A 247 -15.64 1.42 -29.75
CA MET A 247 -15.28 0.52 -30.84
C MET A 247 -14.47 1.22 -31.96
N GLU A 248 -14.59 2.54 -32.10
CA GLU A 248 -13.87 3.34 -33.11
C GLU A 248 -12.45 3.71 -32.65
N ILE A 249 -12.11 3.55 -31.36
CA ILE A 249 -10.85 3.99 -30.78
C ILE A 249 -9.93 2.78 -30.54
N ASP A 250 -8.82 2.72 -31.30
CA ASP A 250 -7.75 1.73 -31.04
C ASP A 250 -6.71 2.32 -30.10
N ILE A 251 -6.98 2.24 -28.79
CA ILE A 251 -6.06 2.67 -27.74
C ILE A 251 -5.68 1.51 -26.83
N GLU A 252 -4.44 1.49 -26.37
CA GLU A 252 -4.04 0.62 -25.25
C GLU A 252 -4.50 1.26 -23.95
N LEU A 253 -5.37 0.56 -23.21
CA LEU A 253 -5.84 1.04 -21.90
C LEU A 253 -4.71 0.97 -20.88
N GLN A 254 -4.39 2.10 -20.28
CA GLN A 254 -3.38 2.22 -19.23
C GLN A 254 -4.05 2.42 -17.88
N ASN A 255 -3.60 1.66 -16.90
CA ASN A 255 -4.11 1.74 -15.53
C ASN A 255 -3.11 2.45 -14.60
N ILE A 256 -2.60 3.60 -15.03
CA ILE A 256 -1.74 4.43 -14.20
C ILE A 256 -2.62 5.19 -13.21
N GLU A 257 -2.35 4.99 -11.93
CA GLU A 257 -3.05 5.68 -10.86
C GLU A 257 -2.67 7.17 -10.86
N VAL A 258 -3.66 8.04 -10.96
CA VAL A 258 -3.48 9.51 -10.98
C VAL A 258 -4.19 10.19 -9.81
N GLY A 259 -5.00 9.49 -9.05
CA GLY A 259 -5.72 10.05 -7.93
C GLY A 259 -6.73 9.07 -7.32
N HIS A 260 -7.48 9.58 -6.35
CA HIS A 260 -8.47 8.81 -5.60
C HIS A 260 -9.79 9.57 -5.49
N THR A 261 -10.90 8.85 -5.43
CA THR A 261 -12.21 9.38 -5.07
C THR A 261 -12.67 8.74 -3.77
N PRO A 262 -13.38 9.47 -2.88
CA PRO A 262 -13.99 8.89 -1.70
C PRO A 262 -15.10 7.92 -2.11
N ALA A 263 -15.31 6.90 -1.29
CA ALA A 263 -16.40 5.97 -1.47
C ALA A 263 -16.99 5.53 -0.13
N SER A 264 -18.22 5.08 -0.16
CA SER A 264 -18.87 4.37 0.93
C SER A 264 -19.47 3.08 0.41
N ILE A 265 -19.72 2.16 1.30
CA ILE A 265 -20.40 0.90 1.00
C ILE A 265 -21.73 0.84 1.76
N ARG A 266 -22.73 0.14 1.23
CA ARG A 266 -24.00 -0.05 1.92
C ARG A 266 -23.81 -0.77 3.25
N GLU A 267 -24.50 -0.36 4.29
CA GLU A 267 -24.35 -0.88 5.66
C GLU A 267 -24.50 -2.41 5.73
N SER A 268 -25.39 -2.98 4.93
CA SER A 268 -25.59 -4.43 4.88
C SER A 268 -24.38 -5.25 4.44
N LEU A 269 -23.31 -4.60 3.92
CA LEU A 269 -22.04 -5.25 3.57
C LEU A 269 -20.95 -5.02 4.62
N LEU A 270 -21.16 -4.15 5.60
CA LEU A 270 -20.13 -3.83 6.61
C LEU A 270 -19.71 -5.05 7.44
N GLU A 271 -20.68 -5.94 7.78
CA GLU A 271 -20.33 -7.17 8.49
C GLU A 271 -19.36 -8.06 7.68
N LYS A 272 -19.58 -8.17 6.36
CA LYS A 272 -18.66 -8.90 5.47
C LYS A 272 -17.29 -8.20 5.43
N VAL A 273 -17.25 -6.87 5.38
CA VAL A 273 -16.03 -6.07 5.38
C VAL A 273 -15.25 -6.29 6.68
N PHE A 274 -15.89 -6.16 7.84
CA PHE A 274 -15.23 -6.39 9.13
C PHE A 274 -14.68 -7.81 9.23
N LYS A 275 -15.47 -8.81 8.84
CA LYS A 275 -15.07 -10.21 8.87
C LYS A 275 -13.81 -10.48 8.05
N ILE A 276 -13.71 -9.95 6.82
CA ILE A 276 -12.51 -10.16 6.00
C ILE A 276 -11.29 -9.44 6.59
N GLY A 277 -11.44 -8.24 7.14
CA GLY A 277 -10.38 -7.53 7.86
C GLY A 277 -9.84 -8.34 9.02
N ASP A 278 -10.71 -8.84 9.90
CA ASP A 278 -10.35 -9.66 11.05
C ASP A 278 -9.71 -10.99 10.64
N CYS A 279 -10.28 -11.69 9.66
CA CYS A 279 -9.71 -12.93 9.14
C CYS A 279 -8.30 -12.72 8.59
N PHE A 280 -8.09 -11.66 7.81
CA PHE A 280 -6.79 -11.34 7.24
C PHE A 280 -5.76 -11.02 8.31
N ILE A 281 -6.07 -10.12 9.25
CA ILE A 281 -5.18 -9.73 10.34
C ILE A 281 -4.81 -10.94 11.23
N ASN A 282 -5.76 -11.82 11.51
CA ASN A 282 -5.49 -13.04 12.26
C ASN A 282 -4.56 -13.99 11.50
N ALA A 283 -4.75 -14.19 10.20
CA ALA A 283 -3.85 -14.99 9.37
C ALA A 283 -2.43 -14.40 9.36
N VAL A 284 -2.30 -13.10 9.16
CA VAL A 284 -1.00 -12.40 9.21
C VAL A 284 -0.31 -12.58 10.57
N LYS A 285 -1.07 -12.52 11.66
CA LYS A 285 -0.50 -12.70 13.01
C LYS A 285 0.09 -14.09 13.22
N LEU A 286 -0.50 -15.11 12.63
CA LEU A 286 -0.02 -16.49 12.71
C LEU A 286 1.22 -16.72 11.86
N GLU A 287 1.23 -16.18 10.64
CA GLU A 287 2.30 -16.42 9.66
C GLU A 287 3.52 -15.51 9.86
N TYR A 288 3.31 -14.28 10.34
CA TYR A 288 4.35 -13.25 10.51
C TYR A 288 4.30 -12.59 11.90
N PRO A 289 4.64 -13.30 12.99
CA PRO A 289 4.67 -12.66 14.32
C PRO A 289 5.54 -11.39 14.35
N PRO A 290 5.12 -10.35 15.06
CA PRO A 290 3.98 -10.22 15.95
C PRO A 290 2.64 -9.94 15.25
N GLY A 291 2.57 -10.01 13.95
CA GLY A 291 1.41 -9.69 13.12
C GLY A 291 1.49 -8.34 12.47
N LEU A 292 0.37 -7.88 11.95
CA LEU A 292 0.24 -6.56 11.37
C LEU A 292 0.22 -5.49 12.47
N ILE A 293 0.98 -4.45 12.26
CA ILE A 293 1.04 -3.25 13.10
C ILE A 293 0.73 -2.04 12.21
N GLY A 294 -0.38 -1.38 12.46
CA GLY A 294 -0.76 -0.19 11.71
C GLY A 294 -1.67 -0.47 10.51
N PRO A 295 -1.55 0.34 9.45
CA PRO A 295 -2.48 0.34 8.33
C PRO A 295 -2.29 -0.83 7.37
N LEU A 296 -3.41 -1.25 6.78
CA LEU A 296 -3.45 -2.12 5.60
C LEU A 296 -4.59 -1.70 4.69
N SER A 297 -4.49 -2.08 3.42
CA SER A 297 -5.59 -1.95 2.47
C SER A 297 -5.83 -3.30 1.78
N LEU A 298 -7.09 -3.74 1.77
CA LEU A 298 -7.56 -4.88 0.99
C LEU A 298 -8.27 -4.36 -0.26
N GLN A 299 -7.63 -4.49 -1.40
CA GLN A 299 -8.18 -4.06 -2.68
C GLN A 299 -9.19 -5.11 -3.14
N SER A 300 -10.45 -4.73 -3.20
CA SER A 300 -11.57 -5.65 -3.32
C SER A 300 -12.49 -5.31 -4.48
N ILE A 301 -13.20 -6.31 -4.95
CA ILE A 301 -14.27 -6.20 -5.92
C ILE A 301 -15.55 -6.70 -5.26
N VAL A 302 -16.63 -5.92 -5.35
CA VAL A 302 -17.97 -6.36 -4.97
C VAL A 302 -18.67 -6.85 -6.22
N THR A 303 -19.03 -8.13 -6.27
CA THR A 303 -19.71 -8.77 -7.41
C THR A 303 -21.20 -8.44 -7.44
N ALA A 304 -21.91 -8.86 -8.50
CA ALA A 304 -23.36 -8.70 -8.60
C ALA A 304 -24.13 -9.44 -7.49
N GLU A 305 -23.56 -10.53 -6.96
CA GLU A 305 -24.09 -11.31 -5.84
C GLU A 305 -23.77 -10.68 -4.48
N LEU A 306 -23.14 -9.50 -4.48
CA LEU A 306 -22.69 -8.80 -3.28
C LEU A 306 -21.62 -9.58 -2.49
N ASP A 307 -20.82 -10.36 -3.17
CA ASP A 307 -19.64 -11.00 -2.58
C ASP A 307 -18.41 -10.13 -2.72
N LEU A 308 -17.56 -10.20 -1.70
CA LEU A 308 -16.28 -9.51 -1.67
C LEU A 308 -15.17 -10.46 -2.16
N VAL A 309 -14.43 -10.02 -3.19
CA VAL A 309 -13.27 -10.72 -3.75
C VAL A 309 -12.06 -9.82 -3.59
N VAL A 310 -11.07 -10.23 -2.80
CA VAL A 310 -9.83 -9.46 -2.58
C VAL A 310 -8.80 -9.85 -3.63
N TYR A 311 -8.35 -8.88 -4.44
CA TYR A 311 -7.43 -9.16 -5.55
C TYR A 311 -6.00 -8.66 -5.33
N ASP A 312 -5.78 -7.79 -4.33
CA ASP A 312 -4.47 -7.22 -4.02
C ASP A 312 -4.46 -6.72 -2.56
N VAL A 313 -3.29 -6.70 -1.91
CA VAL A 313 -3.15 -6.21 -0.53
C VAL A 313 -2.00 -5.21 -0.41
N SER A 314 -2.14 -4.27 0.54
CA SER A 314 -1.08 -3.34 0.92
C SER A 314 -0.88 -3.41 2.43
N LEU A 315 0.32 -3.77 2.87
CA LEU A 315 0.68 -4.00 4.29
C LEU A 315 1.48 -2.83 4.89
N ARG A 316 1.23 -1.64 4.39
CA ARG A 316 1.87 -0.36 4.75
C ARG A 316 0.89 0.79 4.49
N VAL A 317 1.33 2.04 4.67
CA VAL A 317 0.48 3.19 4.37
C VAL A 317 0.05 3.19 2.90
N PRO A 318 -1.25 3.11 2.61
CA PRO A 318 -1.79 3.21 1.25
C PRO A 318 -1.80 4.66 0.76
N GLY A 319 -2.00 4.86 -0.55
CA GLY A 319 -2.05 6.18 -1.16
C GLY A 319 -3.48 6.74 -1.22
N ASN A 320 -4.03 7.17 -0.10
CA ASN A 320 -5.43 7.56 -0.04
C ASN A 320 -5.70 8.80 0.85
N PRO A 321 -5.05 9.95 0.60
CA PRO A 321 -5.18 11.15 1.42
C PRO A 321 -6.62 11.68 1.50
N ILE A 322 -7.46 11.34 0.53
CA ILE A 322 -8.85 11.80 0.48
C ILE A 322 -9.68 11.34 1.70
N MET A 323 -9.33 10.20 2.31
CA MET A 323 -10.03 9.70 3.49
C MET A 323 -9.91 10.63 4.71
N ALA A 324 -8.86 11.45 4.78
CA ALA A 324 -8.65 12.37 5.89
C ALA A 324 -9.83 13.32 6.12
N THR A 325 -10.51 13.69 5.05
CA THR A 325 -11.64 14.64 5.09
C THR A 325 -12.99 14.00 4.76
N THR A 326 -13.01 12.79 4.23
CA THR A 326 -14.23 12.22 3.63
C THR A 326 -14.70 10.91 4.25
N SER A 327 -13.87 10.24 5.08
CA SER A 327 -14.28 8.97 5.65
C SER A 327 -15.33 9.13 6.75
N PRO A 328 -16.54 8.59 6.61
CA PRO A 328 -17.51 8.55 7.70
C PRO A 328 -17.08 7.56 8.80
N TYR A 329 -16.31 6.54 8.46
CA TYR A 329 -16.02 5.42 9.37
C TYR A 329 -15.06 5.82 10.48
N THR A 330 -14.03 6.63 10.20
CA THR A 330 -13.18 7.19 11.26
C THR A 330 -13.98 8.11 12.19
N LYS A 331 -14.94 8.87 11.64
CA LYS A 331 -15.85 9.68 12.46
C LYS A 331 -16.72 8.84 13.39
N TYR A 332 -17.14 7.64 12.95
CA TYR A 332 -17.93 6.74 13.82
C TYR A 332 -17.11 6.23 15.01
N TYR A 333 -15.83 5.94 14.82
CA TYR A 333 -14.94 5.51 15.91
C TYR A 333 -14.50 6.65 16.83
N PHE A 334 -14.16 7.82 16.25
CA PHE A 334 -13.40 8.87 16.96
C PHE A 334 -14.16 10.18 17.12
N GLY A 335 -15.34 10.33 16.52
CA GLY A 335 -16.13 11.56 16.56
C GLY A 335 -15.66 12.63 15.54
N TYR A 336 -14.57 12.39 14.81
CA TYR A 336 -14.05 13.26 13.74
C TYR A 336 -13.41 12.43 12.62
N THR A 337 -13.33 13.04 11.45
CA THR A 337 -12.63 12.40 10.30
C THR A 337 -11.12 12.48 10.48
N MET A 338 -10.43 11.41 10.07
CA MET A 338 -8.97 11.41 10.05
C MET A 338 -8.44 10.52 8.95
N GLY A 339 -7.24 10.81 8.47
CA GLY A 339 -6.47 9.96 7.58
C GLY A 339 -5.64 8.92 8.31
N VAL A 340 -4.99 8.08 7.53
CA VAL A 340 -4.11 7.01 8.02
C VAL A 340 -2.92 7.59 8.78
N GLY A 341 -2.34 8.69 8.30
CA GLY A 341 -1.20 9.35 8.95
C GLY A 341 -1.54 9.83 10.36
N ARG A 342 -2.72 10.44 10.56
CA ARG A 342 -3.16 10.87 11.89
C ARG A 342 -3.41 9.68 12.81
N ARG A 343 -4.01 8.59 12.28
CA ARG A 343 -4.22 7.39 13.10
C ARG A 343 -2.89 6.76 13.55
N ILE A 344 -1.85 6.78 12.69
CA ILE A 344 -0.50 6.35 13.06
C ILE A 344 0.07 7.26 14.17
N ALA A 345 -0.06 8.56 14.02
CA ALA A 345 0.43 9.53 15.02
C ALA A 345 -0.23 9.31 16.40
N ILE A 346 -1.53 9.05 16.43
CA ILE A 346 -2.26 8.68 17.66
C ILE A 346 -1.68 7.39 18.26
N GLU A 347 -1.37 6.39 17.44
CA GLU A 347 -0.77 5.14 17.93
C GLU A 347 0.62 5.37 18.55
N ILE A 348 1.45 6.20 17.91
CA ILE A 348 2.77 6.57 18.43
C ILE A 348 2.63 7.30 19.78
N LYS A 349 1.71 8.26 19.91
CA LYS A 349 1.46 8.96 21.17
C LYS A 349 1.05 8.00 22.27
N ARG A 350 0.09 7.13 22.00
CA ARG A 350 -0.34 6.10 22.96
C ARG A 350 0.82 5.21 23.40
N ALA A 351 1.65 4.78 22.45
CA ALA A 351 2.81 3.96 22.76
C ALA A 351 3.85 4.69 23.62
N ILE A 352 4.01 6.00 23.43
CA ILE A 352 4.88 6.83 24.28
C ILE A 352 4.30 6.92 25.69
N GLU A 353 3.03 7.27 25.82
CA GLU A 353 2.32 7.40 27.12
C GLU A 353 2.33 6.10 27.92
N GLN A 354 2.11 4.97 27.25
CA GLN A 354 2.11 3.64 27.84
C GLN A 354 3.51 3.03 28.01
N ARG A 355 4.57 3.69 27.55
CA ARG A 355 5.96 3.19 27.54
C ARG A 355 6.13 1.88 26.75
N THR A 356 5.34 1.72 25.69
CA THR A 356 5.28 0.49 24.85
C THR A 356 5.73 0.72 23.42
N LEU A 357 6.56 1.76 23.19
CA LEU A 357 6.99 2.16 21.85
C LEU A 357 7.61 0.98 21.04
N GLY A 358 8.30 0.06 21.72
CA GLY A 358 8.81 -1.16 21.13
C GLY A 358 7.72 -2.09 20.55
N GLN A 359 6.46 -1.98 20.94
CA GLN A 359 5.39 -2.82 20.41
C GLN A 359 4.93 -2.41 19.00
N ILE A 360 5.18 -1.18 18.60
CA ILE A 360 4.70 -0.63 17.32
C ILE A 360 5.80 -0.45 16.26
N ILE A 361 7.03 -0.85 16.58
CA ILE A 361 8.20 -0.69 15.69
C ILE A 361 8.92 -2.02 15.44
N THR A 362 9.66 -2.03 14.33
CA THR A 362 10.65 -3.08 14.03
C THR A 362 11.90 -2.47 13.42
#